data_3a32bc38881833d662fe506b586168f5
#
_entry.id   3a32bc38881833d662fe506b586168f5
#
_cell.length_a   1.000
_cell.length_b   1.000
_cell.length_c   1.000
_cell.angle_alpha   90.00
_cell.angle_beta   90.00
_cell.angle_gamma   90.00
#
_symmetry.space_group_name_H-M   'P 1'
#
loop_
_entity.id
_entity.type
_entity.pdbx_description
1 polymer ?
#
loop_
_entity_poly.entity_id
_entity_poly.type
_entity_poly.pdbx_seq_one_letter_code
_entity_poly.pdbx_strand_id
1 'polypeptide(L)'
;MLLQFEKTHVDAVLPVKNHATDTGMDATCVEDFTIPAHGSAVVSVGLKFAFIEPGYWVKIEGRSGLGFKHGLMPHPGIIDNGYRGDAGIKLYNLTDKDYEGKAGDRIAQFVVYVNHSTTVEEGVANDTMRGEKGF
;
A
#
# COMPACT_ATOMS: atom_id res chain seq x y z
N MET A 1 -8.93 -6.34 14.69
CA MET A 1 -7.82 -5.46 15.14
C MET A 1 -8.18 -3.99 14.88
N LEU A 2 -7.58 -3.08 15.62
CA LEU A 2 -7.83 -1.65 15.51
C LEU A 2 -6.71 -0.97 14.73
N LEU A 3 -7.09 -0.17 13.73
CA LEU A 3 -6.23 0.69 12.93
C LEU A 3 -6.84 2.09 12.93
N GLN A 4 -6.07 3.11 13.33
CA GLN A 4 -6.56 4.48 13.38
C GLN A 4 -5.71 5.40 12.51
N PHE A 5 -6.39 6.32 11.85
CA PHE A 5 -5.78 7.38 11.08
C PHE A 5 -6.19 8.75 11.63
N GLU A 6 -5.27 9.70 11.52
CA GLU A 6 -5.56 11.12 11.70
C GLU A 6 -5.74 11.74 10.33
N LYS A 7 -6.82 12.50 10.14
CA LYS A 7 -7.05 13.23 8.90
C LYS A 7 -6.19 14.48 8.88
N THR A 8 -5.42 14.66 7.80
CA THR A 8 -4.55 15.81 7.57
C THR A 8 -5.07 16.72 6.45
N HIS A 9 -6.21 16.37 5.86
CA HIS A 9 -6.86 17.11 4.79
C HIS A 9 -8.38 17.08 5.00
N VAL A 10 -9.06 18.18 4.69
CA VAL A 10 -10.51 18.33 4.90
C VAL A 10 -11.32 17.27 4.12
N ASP A 11 -10.83 16.86 2.94
CA ASP A 11 -11.51 15.90 2.07
C ASP A 11 -11.03 14.46 2.27
N ALA A 12 -10.20 14.20 3.28
CA ALA A 12 -9.70 12.85 3.55
C ALA A 12 -10.83 11.88 3.88
N VAL A 13 -10.73 10.67 3.31
CA VAL A 13 -11.67 9.57 3.50
C VAL A 13 -10.95 8.43 4.21
N LEU A 14 -11.53 7.93 5.30
CA LEU A 14 -10.97 6.77 5.98
C LEU A 14 -11.04 5.55 5.07
N PRO A 15 -9.98 4.71 5.04
CA PRO A 15 -9.98 3.48 4.26
C PRO A 15 -11.11 2.55 4.71
N VAL A 16 -11.82 1.98 3.75
CA VAL A 16 -12.90 1.04 4.01
C VAL A 16 -12.82 -0.13 3.04
N LYS A 17 -13.33 -1.28 3.46
CA LYS A 17 -13.57 -2.41 2.58
C LYS A 17 -14.87 -2.18 1.81
N ASN A 18 -14.87 -2.45 0.51
CA ASN A 18 -16.12 -2.41 -0.29
C ASN A 18 -17.10 -3.51 0.13
N HIS A 19 -16.56 -4.69 0.42
CA HIS A 19 -17.29 -5.85 0.92
C HIS A 19 -16.62 -6.38 2.18
N ALA A 20 -17.39 -6.91 3.11
CA ALA A 20 -16.86 -7.44 4.37
C ALA A 20 -15.79 -8.54 4.17
N THR A 21 -15.89 -9.26 3.06
CA THR A 21 -14.97 -10.35 2.68
C THR A 21 -13.73 -9.87 1.93
N ASP A 22 -13.63 -8.58 1.59
CA ASP A 22 -12.46 -8.03 0.92
C ASP A 22 -11.25 -8.00 1.87
N THR A 23 -10.08 -8.23 1.30
CA THR A 23 -8.82 -8.19 2.08
C THR A 23 -8.34 -6.76 2.29
N GLY A 24 -8.38 -5.96 1.25
CA GLY A 24 -7.86 -4.59 1.28
C GLY A 24 -8.90 -3.53 1.58
N MET A 25 -8.41 -2.42 2.12
CA MET A 25 -9.19 -1.22 2.35
C MET A 25 -8.70 -0.14 1.39
N ASP A 26 -9.60 0.46 0.61
CA ASP A 26 -9.24 1.42 -0.41
C ASP A 26 -8.65 2.71 0.17
N ALA A 27 -7.59 3.19 -0.47
CA ALA A 27 -6.98 4.49 -0.22
C ALA A 27 -7.44 5.47 -1.30
N THR A 28 -8.06 6.55 -0.88
CA THR A 28 -8.68 7.56 -1.75
C THR A 28 -7.83 8.82 -1.78
N CYS A 29 -7.47 9.32 -2.96
CA CYS A 29 -6.68 10.55 -3.07
C CYS A 29 -7.55 11.80 -2.81
N VAL A 30 -6.89 12.86 -2.34
CA VAL A 30 -7.57 14.13 -1.96
C VAL A 30 -7.39 15.24 -2.98
N GLU A 31 -6.56 15.04 -4.00
CA GLU A 31 -6.26 16.04 -5.03
C GLU A 31 -6.10 15.38 -6.40
N ASP A 32 -6.30 16.20 -7.45
CA ASP A 32 -5.98 15.80 -8.81
C ASP A 32 -4.47 15.55 -8.94
N PHE A 33 -4.10 14.62 -9.80
CA PHE A 33 -2.69 14.31 -10.00
C PHE A 33 -2.41 13.86 -11.43
N THR A 34 -1.17 14.03 -11.85
CA THR A 34 -0.67 13.54 -13.14
C THR A 34 0.55 12.68 -12.89
N ILE A 35 0.59 11.50 -13.52
CA ILE A 35 1.79 10.65 -13.51
C ILE A 35 2.31 10.59 -14.95
N PRO A 36 3.48 11.18 -15.21
CA PRO A 36 4.05 11.16 -16.57
C PRO A 36 4.28 9.73 -17.06
N ALA A 37 4.22 9.55 -18.37
CA ALA A 37 4.59 8.29 -19.01
C ALA A 37 5.97 7.84 -18.52
N HIS A 38 6.08 6.57 -18.11
CA HIS A 38 7.30 5.96 -17.55
C HIS A 38 7.84 6.68 -16.29
N GLY A 39 7.03 7.53 -15.68
CA GLY A 39 7.38 8.31 -14.50
C GLY A 39 6.69 7.83 -13.23
N SER A 40 6.77 8.66 -12.22
CA SER A 40 6.14 8.41 -10.93
C SER A 40 5.68 9.71 -10.28
N ALA A 41 4.76 9.58 -9.34
CA ALA A 41 4.32 10.70 -8.51
C ALA A 41 3.90 10.19 -7.13
N VAL A 42 4.11 11.00 -6.11
CA VAL A 42 3.56 10.76 -4.78
C VAL A 42 2.21 11.43 -4.69
N VAL A 43 1.18 10.65 -4.40
CA VAL A 43 -0.20 11.11 -4.33
C VAL A 43 -0.66 11.09 -2.88
N SER A 44 -1.20 12.21 -2.41
CA SER A 44 -1.69 12.33 -1.04
C SER A 44 -3.06 11.69 -0.88
N VAL A 45 -3.24 10.98 0.21
CA VAL A 45 -4.55 10.50 0.66
C VAL A 45 -5.06 11.27 1.88
N GLY A 46 -4.31 12.28 2.34
CA GLY A 46 -4.72 13.16 3.44
C GLY A 46 -4.85 12.46 4.78
N LEU A 47 -4.09 11.40 5.00
CA LEU A 47 -4.13 10.58 6.20
C LEU A 47 -2.72 10.40 6.79
N LYS A 48 -2.69 10.31 8.10
CA LYS A 48 -1.50 9.99 8.89
C LYS A 48 -1.83 8.79 9.77
N PHE A 49 -0.91 7.85 9.89
CA PHE A 49 -1.11 6.70 10.78
C PHE A 49 -1.09 7.17 12.24
N ALA A 50 -2.17 6.91 12.96
CA ALA A 50 -2.32 7.31 14.36
C ALA A 50 -2.15 6.14 15.32
N PHE A 51 -2.58 4.93 14.93
CA PHE A 51 -2.44 3.73 15.76
C PHE A 51 -2.54 2.49 14.90
N ILE A 52 -1.64 1.55 15.13
CA ILE A 52 -1.70 0.19 14.59
C ILE A 52 -1.64 -0.75 15.78
N GLU A 53 -2.67 -1.58 15.96
CA GLU A 53 -2.72 -2.51 17.08
C GLU A 53 -1.44 -3.35 17.17
N PRO A 54 -0.87 -3.52 18.38
CA PRO A 54 0.32 -4.35 18.56
C PRO A 54 0.17 -5.74 17.95
N GLY A 55 1.21 -6.24 17.30
CA GLY A 55 1.20 -7.53 16.60
C GLY A 55 0.79 -7.47 15.14
N TYR A 56 0.55 -6.27 14.59
CA TYR A 56 0.16 -6.08 13.19
C TYR A 56 1.05 -5.05 12.49
N TRP A 57 1.08 -5.13 11.18
CA TRP A 57 1.66 -4.11 10.30
C TRP A 57 0.77 -3.94 9.07
N VAL A 58 0.97 -2.88 8.31
CA VAL A 58 0.13 -2.54 7.15
C VAL A 58 0.99 -2.49 5.91
N LYS A 59 0.47 -3.04 4.81
CA LYS A 59 1.13 -3.00 3.52
C LYS A 59 0.31 -2.20 2.52
N ILE A 60 0.98 -1.38 1.73
CA ILE A 60 0.38 -0.69 0.59
C ILE A 60 0.45 -1.61 -0.62
N GLU A 61 -0.70 -1.91 -1.20
CA GLU A 61 -0.85 -2.76 -2.36
C GLU A 61 -1.56 -2.03 -3.50
N GLY A 62 -1.35 -2.50 -4.73
CA GLY A 62 -2.04 -1.99 -5.90
C GLY A 62 -3.48 -2.47 -5.95
N ARG A 63 -4.29 -1.71 -6.67
CA ARG A 63 -5.66 -2.11 -7.05
C ARG A 63 -5.59 -2.76 -8.43
N SER A 64 -6.30 -3.89 -8.59
CA SER A 64 -6.25 -4.66 -9.84
C SER A 64 -6.67 -3.84 -11.07
N GLY A 65 -7.71 -3.03 -10.96
CA GLY A 65 -8.17 -2.20 -12.08
C GLY A 65 -7.13 -1.21 -12.59
N LEU A 66 -6.43 -0.54 -11.69
CA LEU A 66 -5.37 0.40 -12.07
C LEU A 66 -4.17 -0.31 -12.69
N GLY A 67 -3.81 -1.47 -12.15
CA GLY A 67 -2.70 -2.26 -12.70
C GLY A 67 -3.03 -2.85 -14.06
N PHE A 68 -4.13 -3.57 -14.17
CA PHE A 68 -4.50 -4.26 -15.41
C PHE A 68 -4.92 -3.34 -16.54
N LYS A 69 -5.67 -2.27 -16.25
CA LYS A 69 -6.22 -1.37 -17.28
C LYS A 69 -5.31 -0.20 -17.60
N HIS A 70 -4.58 0.33 -16.62
CA HIS A 70 -3.86 1.59 -16.75
C HIS A 70 -2.35 1.48 -16.54
N GLY A 71 -1.84 0.29 -16.20
CA GLY A 71 -0.41 0.08 -15.98
C GLY A 71 0.16 0.90 -14.81
N LEU A 72 -0.67 1.22 -13.83
CA LEU A 72 -0.24 1.94 -12.64
C LEU A 72 -0.04 0.97 -11.49
N MET A 73 1.04 1.15 -10.75
CA MET A 73 1.27 0.37 -9.54
C MET A 73 1.95 1.23 -8.46
N PRO A 74 1.59 1.04 -7.19
CA PRO A 74 2.27 1.74 -6.12
C PRO A 74 3.65 1.16 -5.87
N HIS A 75 4.55 2.01 -5.40
CA HIS A 75 5.77 1.53 -4.76
C HIS A 75 5.37 0.66 -3.56
N PRO A 76 5.94 -0.55 -3.41
CA PRO A 76 5.64 -1.39 -2.26
C PRO A 76 5.94 -0.65 -0.96
N GLY A 77 4.95 -0.57 -0.08
CA GLY A 77 5.09 0.10 1.20
C GLY A 77 4.88 -0.84 2.36
N ILE A 78 5.93 -1.04 3.16
CA ILE A 78 5.81 -1.74 4.44
C ILE A 78 5.67 -0.67 5.51
N ILE A 79 4.52 -0.64 6.16
CA ILE A 79 4.22 0.29 7.24
C ILE A 79 4.42 -0.44 8.56
N ASP A 80 5.50 -0.14 9.21
CA ASP A 80 5.85 -0.73 10.49
C ASP A 80 4.85 -0.33 11.58
N ASN A 81 4.66 -1.20 12.55
CA ASN A 81 3.73 -0.97 13.66
C ASN A 81 3.91 0.38 14.34
N GLY A 82 5.15 0.84 14.47
CA GLY A 82 5.49 2.11 15.12
C GLY A 82 5.44 3.35 14.23
N TYR A 83 5.15 3.20 12.93
CA TYR A 83 5.14 4.35 12.02
C TYR A 83 3.93 5.26 12.29
N ARG A 84 4.18 6.56 12.39
CA ARG A 84 3.16 7.60 12.69
C ARG A 84 3.20 8.75 11.69
N GLY A 85 3.72 8.50 10.50
CA GLY A 85 3.80 9.50 9.44
C GLY A 85 2.66 9.42 8.43
N ASP A 86 2.77 10.22 7.39
CA ASP A 86 1.79 10.30 6.33
C ASP A 86 1.67 8.99 5.55
N ALA A 87 0.46 8.70 5.10
CA ALA A 87 0.16 7.57 4.23
C ALA A 87 0.28 8.00 2.75
N GLY A 88 1.48 8.45 2.35
CA GLY A 88 1.75 8.83 0.97
C GLY A 88 1.85 7.61 0.06
N ILE A 89 1.22 7.68 -1.11
CA ILE A 89 1.24 6.61 -2.10
C ILE A 89 2.06 7.07 -3.30
N LYS A 90 3.20 6.43 -3.54
CA LYS A 90 3.97 6.69 -4.76
C LYS A 90 3.49 5.73 -5.84
N LEU A 91 2.98 6.28 -6.94
CA LEU A 91 2.50 5.51 -8.08
C LEU A 91 3.50 5.60 -9.23
N TYR A 92 3.78 4.46 -9.85
CA TYR A 92 4.55 4.36 -11.10
C TYR A 92 3.60 4.19 -12.27
N ASN A 93 3.91 4.86 -13.37
CA ASN A 93 3.21 4.70 -14.64
C ASN A 93 4.10 3.88 -15.59
N LEU A 94 3.72 2.65 -15.86
CA LEU A 94 4.48 1.72 -16.69
C LEU A 94 4.11 1.83 -18.18
N THR A 95 3.34 2.83 -18.56
CA THR A 95 2.88 3.03 -19.93
C THR A 95 3.58 4.20 -20.60
N ASP A 96 3.39 4.34 -21.91
CA ASP A 96 3.91 5.43 -22.72
C ASP A 96 2.97 6.64 -22.82
N LYS A 97 1.91 6.68 -21.99
CA LYS A 97 0.94 7.77 -21.91
C LYS A 97 0.88 8.34 -20.50
N ASP A 98 0.76 9.65 -20.40
CA ASP A 98 0.51 10.30 -19.13
C ASP A 98 -0.83 9.80 -18.56
N TYR A 99 -0.90 9.66 -17.23
CA TYR A 99 -2.12 9.32 -16.54
C TYR A 99 -2.57 10.51 -15.69
N GLU A 100 -3.83 10.88 -15.83
CA GLU A 100 -4.44 11.93 -15.03
C GLU A 100 -5.47 11.32 -14.09
N GLY A 101 -5.26 11.52 -12.79
CA GLY A 101 -6.19 11.13 -11.74
C GLY A 101 -6.92 12.32 -11.18
N LYS A 102 -8.05 12.04 -10.56
CA LYS A 102 -8.93 13.06 -9.97
C LYS A 102 -9.06 12.85 -8.47
N ALA A 103 -9.19 13.94 -7.73
CA ALA A 103 -9.56 13.89 -6.32
C ALA A 103 -10.77 12.98 -6.13
N GLY A 104 -10.70 12.09 -5.15
CA GLY A 104 -11.73 11.09 -4.92
C GLY A 104 -11.47 9.74 -5.58
N ASP A 105 -10.47 9.61 -6.44
CA ASP A 105 -10.10 8.32 -7.02
C ASP A 105 -9.47 7.42 -5.96
N ARG A 106 -9.81 6.13 -6.04
CA ARG A 106 -9.18 5.09 -5.24
C ARG A 106 -7.91 4.62 -5.95
N ILE A 107 -6.77 4.84 -5.33
CA ILE A 107 -5.45 4.73 -5.99
C ILE A 107 -4.61 3.56 -5.52
N ALA A 108 -4.92 3.00 -4.38
CA ALA A 108 -4.22 1.87 -3.78
C ALA A 108 -5.12 1.23 -2.73
N GLN A 109 -4.61 0.23 -2.03
CA GLN A 109 -5.30 -0.35 -0.90
C GLN A 109 -4.31 -0.65 0.23
N PHE A 110 -4.80 -0.58 1.45
CA PHE A 110 -4.08 -1.01 2.65
C PHE A 110 -4.49 -2.42 3.01
N VAL A 111 -3.52 -3.27 3.27
CA VAL A 111 -3.74 -4.65 3.71
C VAL A 111 -3.05 -4.83 5.05
N VAL A 112 -3.77 -5.40 6.03
CA VAL A 112 -3.23 -5.65 7.36
C VAL A 112 -2.67 -7.06 7.44
N TYR A 113 -1.47 -7.18 8.00
CA TYR A 113 -0.76 -8.45 8.20
C TYR A 113 -0.39 -8.63 9.66
N VAL A 114 -0.26 -9.89 10.08
CA VAL A 114 0.28 -10.23 11.39
C VAL A 114 1.81 -10.04 11.36
N ASN A 115 2.33 -9.36 12.37
CA ASN A 115 3.76 -9.18 12.56
C ASN A 115 4.30 -10.33 13.43
N HIS A 116 4.92 -11.31 12.79
CA HIS A 116 5.48 -12.45 13.49
C HIS A 116 6.75 -12.08 14.25
N SER A 117 6.81 -12.45 15.52
CA SER A 117 8.06 -12.41 16.27
C SER A 117 9.05 -13.39 15.63
N THR A 118 10.19 -12.88 15.19
CA THR A 118 11.16 -13.66 14.42
C THR A 118 12.54 -13.53 15.03
N THR A 119 13.16 -14.67 15.30
CA THR A 119 14.57 -14.75 15.69
C THR A 119 15.39 -15.18 14.49
N VAL A 120 16.42 -14.41 14.16
CA VAL A 120 17.34 -14.73 13.06
C VAL A 120 18.65 -15.21 13.65
N GLU A 121 19.08 -16.41 13.24
CA GLU A 121 20.32 -17.03 13.68
C GLU A 121 21.12 -17.50 12.46
N GLU A 122 22.45 -17.56 12.61
CA GLU A 122 23.28 -18.26 11.65
C GLU A 122 23.08 -19.79 11.79
N GLY A 123 23.02 -20.47 10.68
CA GLY A 123 22.88 -21.93 10.67
C GLY A 123 23.44 -22.52 9.40
N VAL A 124 23.47 -23.86 9.35
CA VAL A 124 23.90 -24.61 8.17
C VAL A 124 22.67 -25.15 7.46
N ALA A 125 22.60 -24.97 6.14
CA ALA A 125 21.48 -25.48 5.35
C ALA A 125 21.42 -27.01 5.41
N ASN A 126 20.22 -27.51 5.64
CA ASN A 126 19.95 -28.95 5.56
C ASN A 126 19.44 -29.32 4.17
N ASP A 127 19.51 -30.62 3.86
CA ASP A 127 19.01 -31.14 2.58
C ASP A 127 17.48 -31.11 2.54
N THR A 128 16.92 -30.71 1.39
CA THR A 128 15.49 -30.77 1.12
C THR A 128 15.26 -31.29 -0.30
N MET A 129 14.05 -31.75 -0.62
CA MET A 129 13.69 -32.20 -1.97
C MET A 129 13.87 -31.12 -3.03
N ARG A 130 13.58 -29.85 -2.70
CA ARG A 130 13.75 -28.72 -3.61
C ARG A 130 15.22 -28.34 -3.76
N GLY A 131 16.00 -28.42 -2.68
CA GLY A 131 17.39 -28.01 -2.66
C GLY A 131 17.58 -26.58 -3.08
N GLU A 132 18.46 -26.33 -4.03
CA GLU A 132 18.78 -25.00 -4.55
C GLU A 132 17.89 -24.55 -5.72
N LYS A 133 16.91 -25.35 -6.11
CA LYS A 133 16.01 -25.04 -7.24
C LYS A 133 15.10 -23.89 -6.87
N GLY A 134 15.00 -22.89 -7.71
CA GLY A 134 14.11 -21.79 -7.45
C GLY A 134 14.29 -20.62 -8.41
N PHE A 135 15.49 -20.14 -8.55
CA PHE A 135 15.78 -18.98 -9.39
C PHE A 135 16.39 -19.36 -10.74
#